data_a6e7b6e6e263bc4152c8ccb9c91cc0dd
#
_entry.id   a6e7b6e6e263bc4152c8ccb9c91cc0dd
#
_cell.length_a   1.000
_cell.length_b   1.000
_cell.length_c   1.000
_cell.angle_alpha   90.00
_cell.angle_beta   90.00
_cell.angle_gamma   90.00
#
_symmetry.space_group_name_H-M   'P 1'
#
loop_
_entity.id
_entity.type
_entity.pdbx_description
1 polymer ?
#
loop_
_entity_poly.entity_id
_entity_poly.type
_entity_poly.pdbx_seq_one_letter_code
_entity_poly.pdbx_strand_id
1 'polypeptide(L)' 'MEIIEKYYSDTLEKEVTVVLTWYDYDVATLYLDFEWQVQDETGKDVQDDLSGQEQDECERIARRYAKSL' A
#
# COMPACT_ATOMS: atom_id res chain seq x y z
N MET A 1 -6.16 -3.81 9.70
CA MET A 1 -5.93 -3.70 8.25
C MET A 1 -6.95 -2.76 7.64
N GLU A 2 -6.50 -1.78 6.88
CA GLU A 2 -7.39 -0.82 6.23
C GLU A 2 -7.18 -0.85 4.72
N ILE A 3 -8.28 -0.89 3.99
CA ILE A 3 -8.27 -0.77 2.53
C ILE A 3 -8.09 0.71 2.20
N ILE A 4 -7.04 1.03 1.43
CA ILE A 4 -6.74 2.42 1.08
C ILE A 4 -7.41 2.80 -0.23
N GLU A 5 -7.02 2.15 -1.32
CA GLU A 5 -7.60 2.43 -2.63
C GLU A 5 -7.26 1.33 -3.62
N LYS A 6 -7.98 1.32 -4.73
CA LYS A 6 -7.72 0.40 -5.83
C LYS A 6 -6.64 0.97 -6.73
N TYR A 7 -5.87 0.09 -7.34
CA TYR A 7 -4.77 0.43 -8.21
C TYR A 7 -4.75 -0.54 -9.38
N TYR A 8 -4.65 -0.01 -10.61
CA TYR A 8 -4.55 -0.87 -11.78
C TYR A 8 -3.08 -1.18 -12.06
N SER A 9 -2.75 -2.47 -12.10
CA SER A 9 -1.40 -2.95 -12.39
C SER A 9 -1.28 -3.36 -13.85
N ASP A 10 -0.44 -2.66 -14.61
CA ASP A 10 -0.15 -3.05 -15.98
C ASP A 10 0.63 -4.37 -16.02
N THR A 11 1.46 -4.64 -15.03
CA THR A 11 2.25 -5.86 -14.96
C THR A 11 1.35 -7.08 -14.82
N LEU A 12 0.33 -6.99 -13.95
CA LEU A 12 -0.60 -8.08 -13.70
C LEU A 12 -1.84 -8.00 -14.60
N GLU A 13 -1.99 -6.89 -15.34
CA GLU A 13 -3.12 -6.63 -16.23
C GLU A 13 -4.46 -6.76 -15.50
N LYS A 14 -4.52 -6.26 -14.27
CA LYS A 14 -5.75 -6.27 -13.48
C LYS A 14 -5.69 -5.24 -12.37
N GLU A 15 -6.87 -4.97 -11.80
CA GLU A 15 -6.99 -4.08 -10.65
C GLU A 15 -6.63 -4.84 -9.37
N VAL A 16 -5.86 -4.18 -8.52
CA VAL A 16 -5.47 -4.70 -7.21
C VAL A 16 -5.85 -3.67 -6.15
N THR A 17 -5.73 -4.04 -4.88
CA THR A 17 -6.10 -3.18 -3.76
C THR A 17 -4.90 -2.92 -2.89
N VAL A 18 -4.60 -1.64 -2.64
CA VAL A 18 -3.56 -1.25 -1.69
C VAL A 18 -4.18 -1.23 -0.30
N VAL A 19 -3.56 -1.91 0.65
CA VAL A 19 -4.03 -1.99 2.03
C VAL A 19 -2.92 -1.60 2.99
N LEU A 20 -3.32 -0.96 4.09
CA LEU A 20 -2.42 -0.62 5.19
C LEU A 20 -2.63 -1.68 6.27
N THR A 21 -1.59 -2.44 6.59
CA THR A 21 -1.69 -3.51 7.57
C THR A 21 -1.36 -3.06 8.98
N TRP A 22 -0.50 -2.05 9.09
CA TRP A 22 -0.07 -1.53 10.39
C TRP A 22 0.52 -0.13 10.20
N TYR A 23 0.33 0.74 11.17
CA TYR A 23 1.03 2.01 11.20
C TYR A 23 1.24 2.49 12.62
N ASP A 24 2.29 3.31 12.80
CA ASP A 24 2.59 3.98 14.05
C ASP A 24 3.12 5.38 13.71
N TYR A 25 2.53 6.39 14.34
CA TYR A 25 2.93 7.77 14.12
C TYR A 25 3.20 8.44 15.45
N ASP A 26 4.46 8.85 15.67
CA ASP A 26 4.87 9.56 16.89
C ASP A 26 4.85 11.06 16.61
N VAL A 27 3.87 11.74 17.17
CA VAL A 27 3.69 13.19 16.98
C VAL A 27 4.86 13.98 17.51
N ALA A 28 5.47 13.54 18.61
CA ALA A 28 6.57 14.26 19.25
C ALA A 28 7.83 14.30 18.39
N THR A 29 8.13 13.20 17.70
CA THR A 29 9.30 13.09 16.84
C THR A 29 8.99 13.22 15.36
N LEU A 30 7.70 13.27 15.00
CA LEU A 30 7.21 13.25 13.62
C LEU A 30 7.64 11.99 12.87
N TYR A 31 7.90 10.91 13.60
CA TYR A 31 8.30 9.64 13.01
C TYR A 31 7.07 8.86 12.58
N LEU A 32 7.08 8.40 11.34
CA LEU A 32 6.03 7.55 10.78
C LEU A 32 6.62 6.21 10.37
N ASP A 33 6.04 5.13 10.89
CA ASP A 33 6.34 3.78 10.45
C ASP A 33 5.05 3.13 10.02
N PHE A 34 5.10 2.31 8.98
CA PHE A 34 3.90 1.67 8.46
C PHE A 34 4.27 0.44 7.64
N GLU A 35 3.31 -0.48 7.55
CA GLU A 35 3.42 -1.64 6.68
C GLU A 35 2.21 -1.67 5.74
N TRP A 36 2.42 -2.11 4.54
CA TRP A 36 1.41 -2.12 3.51
C TRP A 36 1.52 -3.37 2.66
N GLN A 37 0.43 -3.69 1.99
CA GLN A 37 0.36 -4.82 1.07
C GLN A 37 -0.44 -4.41 -0.15
N VAL A 38 -0.30 -5.18 -1.23
CA VAL A 38 -1.15 -5.09 -2.40
C VAL A 38 -1.81 -6.45 -2.57
N GLN A 39 -3.14 -6.47 -2.56
CA GLN A 39 -3.91 -7.71 -2.61
C GLN A 39 -4.72 -7.80 -3.90
N ASP A 40 -4.84 -9.02 -4.42
CA ASP A 40 -5.72 -9.27 -5.56
C ASP A 40 -7.16 -9.53 -5.09
N GLU A 41 -8.03 -9.88 -6.03
CA GLU A 41 -9.45 -10.11 -5.73
C GLU A 41 -9.70 -11.30 -4.80
N THR A 42 -8.71 -12.17 -4.65
CA THR A 42 -8.81 -13.32 -3.73
C THR A 42 -8.26 -13.01 -2.34
N GLY A 43 -7.70 -11.81 -2.15
CA GLY A 43 -7.06 -11.44 -0.89
C GLY A 43 -5.60 -11.86 -0.80
N LYS A 44 -5.03 -12.41 -1.87
CA LYS A 44 -3.63 -12.81 -1.88
C LYS A 44 -2.74 -11.58 -2.03
N ASP A 45 -1.64 -11.54 -1.25
CA ASP A 45 -0.63 -10.49 -1.38
C ASP A 45 0.14 -10.70 -2.68
N VAL A 46 0.06 -9.72 -3.57
CA VAL A 46 0.74 -9.75 -4.87
C VAL A 46 1.77 -8.62 -4.99
N GLN A 47 2.16 -8.02 -3.88
CA GLN A 47 3.10 -6.90 -3.87
C GLN A 47 4.40 -7.24 -4.63
N ASP A 48 4.94 -8.42 -4.40
CA ASP A 48 6.20 -8.84 -5.02
C ASP A 48 6.07 -9.13 -6.51
N ASP A 49 4.84 -9.30 -7.01
CA ASP A 49 4.57 -9.56 -8.41
C ASP A 49 4.49 -8.27 -9.23
N LEU A 50 4.43 -7.12 -8.57
CA LEU A 50 4.41 -5.82 -9.24
C LEU A 50 5.81 -5.43 -9.73
N SER A 51 5.87 -4.56 -10.75
CA SER A 51 7.14 -3.97 -11.14
C SER A 51 7.66 -3.05 -10.03
N GLY A 52 8.96 -2.74 -10.05
CA GLY A 52 9.55 -1.83 -9.06
C GLY A 52 8.87 -0.46 -9.05
N GLN A 53 8.53 0.06 -10.24
CA GLN A 53 7.84 1.33 -10.35
C GLN A 53 6.44 1.27 -9.72
N GLU A 54 5.73 0.19 -9.96
CA GLU A 54 4.39 0.00 -9.38
C GLU A 54 4.45 -0.13 -7.87
N GLN A 55 5.45 -0.86 -7.36
CA GLN A 55 5.66 -0.95 -5.91
C GLN A 55 5.91 0.42 -5.30
N ASP A 56 6.73 1.26 -5.95
CA ASP A 56 6.99 2.62 -5.47
C ASP A 56 5.72 3.47 -5.46
N GLU A 57 4.90 3.35 -6.49
CA GLU A 57 3.63 4.09 -6.57
C GLU A 57 2.68 3.67 -5.45
N CYS A 58 2.55 2.36 -5.22
CA CYS A 58 1.69 1.85 -4.17
C CYS A 58 2.20 2.24 -2.78
N GLU A 59 3.52 2.25 -2.58
CA GLU A 59 4.11 2.72 -1.32
C GLU A 59 3.78 4.18 -1.07
N ARG A 60 3.83 5.03 -2.09
CA ARG A 60 3.46 6.44 -1.96
C ARG A 60 2.00 6.60 -1.56
N ILE A 61 1.12 5.79 -2.14
CA ILE A 61 -0.29 5.80 -1.79
C ILE A 61 -0.45 5.45 -0.31
N ALA A 62 0.20 4.37 0.14
CA ALA A 62 0.12 3.93 1.52
C ALA A 62 0.70 4.98 2.48
N ARG A 63 1.84 5.57 2.14
CA ARG A 63 2.49 6.59 2.97
C ARG A 63 1.61 7.83 3.11
N ARG A 64 1.02 8.28 2.02
CA ARG A 64 0.13 9.46 2.04
C ARG A 64 -1.07 9.20 2.93
N TYR A 65 -1.65 8.02 2.84
CA TYR A 65 -2.79 7.64 3.66
C TYR A 65 -2.40 7.60 5.14
N ALA A 66 -1.28 6.95 5.46
CA ALA A 66 -0.82 6.83 6.84
C ALA A 66 -0.55 8.20 7.47
N LYS A 67 -0.03 9.16 6.69
CA LYS A 67 0.22 10.51 7.17
C LYS A 67 -1.06 11.30 7.45
N SER A 68 -2.16 10.93 6.82
CA SER A 68 -3.44 11.65 6.98
C SER A 68 -4.30 11.11 8.12
N LEU A 69 -3.88 10.02 8.75
CA LEU A 69 -4.63 9.42 9.86
C LEU A 69 -4.40 10.17 11.22
#